data_da9d05ab5efbeabbcbe585b11e2f7d8f
#
_entry.id   da9d05ab5efbeabbcbe585b11e2f7d8f
#
_cell.length_a   1.000
_cell.length_b   1.000
_cell.length_c   1.000
_cell.angle_alpha   90.00
_cell.angle_beta   90.00
_cell.angle_gamma   90.00
#
_symmetry.space_group_name_H-M   'P 1'
#
loop_
_entity.id
_entity.type
_entity.pdbx_description
1 polymer ?
#
loop_
_entity_poly.entity_id
_entity_poly.type
_entity_poly.pdbx_seq_one_letter_code
_entity_poly.pdbx_strand_id
1 'polypeptide(L)'
;MITGTTGCGMRYAVKRGGSAVGYCALSIRCGTRDEGGFHSGIAHFVEHTIFKGTLRKSSAVINSYLDKLGGELNAYTTKEEIVFHATVLKEDLSKAASLLFELATSATFPEKEIEKEKGVVIDEINSYKDSPSEDIYDRFEEMLFEGHPLSRPILGTAASVKKIDRAELMRFTGEKFTPSNMAFTVVADIPERLMEGRVRRLAERFFPDAAPAPAALFRGETAERFPGKLFDKSVNKRNHQANCVIGGTAPSLYDSRERMSTVLLCNILGGPASNSVLNSVLREKNGLVYGVECSYTQYADTGIAVISLGCDRSNLDRCVSIIDKEILRLQTSPLSPARMKAARKQLLGQLAISSDNGETQCLSMGKSLLAYGNVLSDGETVKMVEAVTADDVMAAASYVFGRQRCSRLVFL
;
A
#
# COMPACT_ATOMS: atom_id res chain seq x y z
N MET A 1 24.08 -1.46 -0.17
CA MET A 1 22.91 -2.35 0.00
C MET A 1 23.26 -3.76 -0.41
N ILE A 2 22.86 -4.76 0.38
CA ILE A 2 22.99 -6.18 0.05
C ILE A 2 21.58 -6.77 0.00
N THR A 3 21.29 -7.53 -1.05
CA THR A 3 20.03 -8.27 -1.20
C THR A 3 20.36 -9.77 -1.37
N GLY A 4 19.42 -10.64 -0.99
CA GLY A 4 19.62 -12.07 -1.14
C GLY A 4 18.41 -12.88 -0.66
N THR A 5 18.63 -14.20 -0.64
CA THR A 5 17.66 -15.17 -0.14
C THR A 5 18.31 -16.01 0.95
N THR A 6 17.61 -16.29 2.02
CA THR A 6 18.05 -17.16 3.12
C THR A 6 17.92 -18.63 2.74
N GLY A 7 18.51 -19.55 3.54
CA GLY A 7 18.39 -20.99 3.32
C GLY A 7 16.95 -21.51 3.33
N CYS A 8 16.05 -20.87 4.09
CA CYS A 8 14.61 -21.20 4.13
C CYS A 8 13.77 -20.57 2.99
N GLY A 9 14.38 -19.80 2.08
CA GLY A 9 13.68 -19.18 0.94
C GLY A 9 13.15 -17.77 1.17
N MET A 10 13.33 -17.17 2.37
CA MET A 10 12.92 -15.80 2.65
C MET A 10 13.87 -14.81 1.96
N ARG A 11 13.32 -13.80 1.27
CA ARG A 11 14.09 -12.70 0.68
C ARG A 11 14.50 -11.68 1.73
N TYR A 12 15.62 -11.02 1.53
CA TYR A 12 16.04 -9.92 2.40
C TYR A 12 16.76 -8.81 1.65
N ALA A 13 16.70 -7.61 2.21
CA ALA A 13 17.56 -6.48 1.85
C ALA A 13 18.07 -5.78 3.11
N VAL A 14 19.35 -5.46 3.12
CA VAL A 14 19.99 -4.69 4.18
C VAL A 14 20.72 -3.51 3.58
N LYS A 15 20.47 -2.32 4.12
CA LYS A 15 21.06 -1.05 3.67
C LYS A 15 21.66 -0.33 4.86
N ARG A 16 22.90 0.16 4.71
CA ARG A 16 23.50 1.01 5.71
C ARG A 16 22.84 2.39 5.69
N GLY A 17 22.31 2.82 6.83
CA GLY A 17 21.82 4.17 7.10
C GLY A 17 22.89 5.05 7.71
N GLY A 18 22.55 6.31 8.00
CA GLY A 18 23.45 7.30 8.64
C GLY A 18 22.98 7.75 10.02
N SER A 19 21.92 7.13 10.58
CA SER A 19 21.25 7.56 11.80
C SER A 19 21.57 6.64 12.99
N ALA A 20 21.39 7.13 14.22
CA ALA A 20 21.39 6.30 15.42
C ALA A 20 20.19 5.36 15.48
N VAL A 21 19.14 5.63 14.69
CA VAL A 21 17.92 4.83 14.59
C VAL A 21 18.09 3.72 13.57
N GLY A 22 17.61 2.53 13.92
CA GLY A 22 17.51 1.37 13.04
C GLY A 22 16.05 1.03 12.77
N TYR A 23 15.78 0.65 11.53
CA TYR A 23 14.46 0.28 11.03
C TYR A 23 14.51 -1.17 10.54
N CYS A 24 13.51 -1.96 10.87
CA CYS A 24 13.34 -3.28 10.30
C CYS A 24 11.88 -3.57 10.00
N ALA A 25 11.63 -4.31 8.92
CA ALA A 25 10.29 -4.69 8.51
C ALA A 25 10.25 -6.14 8.03
N LEU A 26 9.20 -6.85 8.41
CA LEU A 26 8.82 -8.17 7.89
C LEU A 26 7.56 -7.98 7.05
N SER A 27 7.73 -8.00 5.74
CA SER A 27 6.64 -7.89 4.77
C SER A 27 6.21 -9.30 4.32
N ILE A 28 4.91 -9.55 4.31
CA ILE A 28 4.33 -10.84 3.96
C ILE A 28 3.42 -10.64 2.76
N ARG A 29 3.63 -11.38 1.68
CA ARG A 29 2.83 -11.34 0.46
C ARG A 29 1.50 -12.06 0.68
N CYS A 30 0.64 -11.43 1.44
CA CYS A 30 -0.72 -11.85 1.67
C CYS A 30 -1.52 -10.64 2.16
N GLY A 31 -2.64 -10.38 1.54
CA GLY A 31 -3.54 -9.29 1.91
C GLY A 31 -4.99 -9.72 1.73
N THR A 32 -5.89 -8.75 1.70
CA THR A 32 -7.33 -9.09 1.63
C THR A 32 -7.72 -9.77 0.32
N ARG A 33 -6.97 -9.57 -0.77
CA ARG A 33 -7.22 -10.34 -2.01
C ARG A 33 -6.94 -11.84 -1.87
N ASP A 34 -6.16 -12.25 -0.85
CA ASP A 34 -5.76 -13.64 -0.61
C ASP A 34 -6.65 -14.39 0.36
N GLU A 35 -7.76 -13.78 0.77
CA GLU A 35 -8.73 -14.34 1.72
C GLU A 35 -9.67 -15.40 1.11
N GLY A 36 -9.34 -15.93 -0.08
CA GLY A 36 -10.13 -17.00 -0.70
C GLY A 36 -10.22 -18.22 0.21
N GLY A 37 -11.45 -18.62 0.60
CA GLY A 37 -11.68 -19.71 1.56
C GLY A 37 -11.66 -19.32 3.04
N PHE A 38 -11.55 -18.00 3.32
CA PHE A 38 -11.60 -17.41 4.67
C PHE A 38 -12.69 -16.33 4.75
N HIS A 39 -13.07 -15.95 5.96
CA HIS A 39 -13.96 -14.81 6.16
C HIS A 39 -13.26 -13.50 5.77
N SER A 40 -14.00 -12.61 5.09
CA SER A 40 -13.48 -11.31 4.67
C SER A 40 -13.06 -10.46 5.86
N GLY A 41 -11.88 -9.81 5.76
CA GLY A 41 -11.25 -9.05 6.82
C GLY A 41 -10.31 -9.87 7.71
N ILE A 42 -10.10 -11.16 7.42
CA ILE A 42 -9.20 -11.99 8.25
C ILE A 42 -7.75 -11.48 8.20
N ALA A 43 -7.28 -10.97 7.08
CA ALA A 43 -5.92 -10.42 6.96
C ALA A 43 -5.72 -9.23 7.91
N HIS A 44 -6.65 -8.29 7.93
CA HIS A 44 -6.64 -7.17 8.86
C HIS A 44 -6.87 -7.62 10.31
N PHE A 45 -7.73 -8.60 10.54
CA PHE A 45 -7.97 -9.13 11.86
C PHE A 45 -6.75 -9.88 12.44
N VAL A 46 -5.92 -10.49 11.58
CA VAL A 46 -4.60 -11.02 11.98
C VAL A 46 -3.70 -9.88 12.46
N GLU A 47 -3.65 -8.75 11.77
CA GLU A 47 -2.88 -7.59 12.20
C GLU A 47 -3.26 -7.16 13.62
N HIS A 48 -4.56 -7.02 13.95
CA HIS A 48 -5.05 -6.66 15.27
C HIS A 48 -4.72 -7.71 16.36
N THR A 49 -4.78 -8.98 16.00
CA THR A 49 -4.71 -10.07 16.97
C THR A 49 -3.31 -10.65 17.16
N ILE A 50 -2.37 -10.40 16.23
CA ILE A 50 -1.02 -10.97 16.28
C ILE A 50 -0.20 -10.47 17.48
N PHE A 51 -0.50 -9.26 17.97
CA PHE A 51 0.14 -8.66 19.16
C PHE A 51 -0.47 -9.11 20.49
N LYS A 52 -1.48 -9.97 20.47
CA LYS A 52 -2.23 -10.35 21.68
C LYS A 52 -1.64 -11.54 22.43
N GLY A 53 -0.58 -12.14 21.91
CA GLY A 53 0.17 -13.20 22.60
C GLY A 53 1.00 -14.07 21.67
N THR A 54 2.16 -14.48 22.15
CA THR A 54 3.00 -15.51 21.54
C THR A 54 3.16 -16.68 22.53
N LEU A 55 3.81 -17.75 22.09
CA LEU A 55 4.17 -18.85 22.99
C LEU A 55 5.06 -18.40 24.16
N ARG A 56 5.73 -17.25 24.08
CA ARG A 56 6.71 -16.77 25.06
C ARG A 56 6.32 -15.48 25.75
N LYS A 57 5.40 -14.70 25.19
CA LYS A 57 5.06 -13.36 25.67
C LYS A 57 3.55 -13.15 25.69
N SER A 58 3.06 -12.57 26.77
CA SER A 58 1.69 -12.07 26.84
C SER A 58 1.55 -10.75 26.06
N SER A 59 0.32 -10.35 25.76
CA SER A 59 -0.01 -9.07 25.11
C SER A 59 0.64 -7.88 25.82
N ALA A 60 0.55 -7.80 27.14
CA ALA A 60 1.16 -6.73 27.92
C ALA A 60 2.68 -6.65 27.76
N VAL A 61 3.34 -7.81 27.66
CA VAL A 61 4.79 -7.88 27.42
C VAL A 61 5.11 -7.43 26.00
N ILE A 62 4.35 -7.88 24.99
CA ILE A 62 4.57 -7.51 23.58
C ILE A 62 4.43 -5.99 23.41
N ASN A 63 3.32 -5.43 23.88
CA ASN A 63 3.02 -4.00 23.73
C ASN A 63 4.05 -3.09 24.42
N SER A 64 4.58 -3.52 25.57
CA SER A 64 5.61 -2.75 26.28
C SER A 64 7.04 -3.10 25.89
N TYR A 65 7.25 -4.06 24.98
CA TYR A 65 8.60 -4.59 24.73
C TYR A 65 9.50 -3.56 24.05
N LEU A 66 9.04 -2.93 22.98
CA LEU A 66 9.82 -1.90 22.29
C LEU A 66 9.71 -0.55 22.98
N ASP A 67 8.58 -0.22 23.62
CA ASP A 67 8.43 1.03 24.39
C ASP A 67 9.53 1.15 25.47
N LYS A 68 9.86 0.06 26.17
CA LYS A 68 10.94 0.01 27.16
C LYS A 68 12.34 0.25 26.57
N LEU A 69 12.49 0.04 25.25
CA LEU A 69 13.71 0.31 24.51
C LEU A 69 13.68 1.69 23.83
N GLY A 70 12.62 2.49 24.07
CA GLY A 70 12.39 3.76 23.38
C GLY A 70 12.12 3.59 21.89
N GLY A 71 11.52 2.48 21.50
CA GLY A 71 11.21 2.14 20.11
C GLY A 71 9.72 2.06 19.84
N GLU A 72 9.38 1.86 18.58
CA GLU A 72 8.00 1.74 18.08
C GLU A 72 7.79 0.40 17.37
N LEU A 73 6.62 -0.18 17.54
CA LEU A 73 6.16 -1.39 16.86
C LEU A 73 4.84 -1.10 16.18
N ASN A 74 4.80 -1.26 14.87
CA ASN A 74 3.63 -0.98 14.06
C ASN A 74 3.35 -2.11 13.06
N ALA A 75 2.13 -2.13 12.53
CA ALA A 75 1.73 -3.00 11.44
C ALA A 75 0.73 -2.31 10.54
N TYR A 76 0.59 -2.81 9.32
CA TYR A 76 -0.49 -2.43 8.42
C TYR A 76 -0.84 -3.57 7.47
N THR A 77 -2.09 -3.56 7.02
CA THR A 77 -2.62 -4.51 6.02
C THR A 77 -3.09 -3.75 4.79
N THR A 78 -2.74 -4.27 3.62
CA THR A 78 -3.23 -3.79 2.32
C THR A 78 -3.99 -4.89 1.58
N LYS A 79 -4.38 -4.62 0.35
CA LYS A 79 -4.98 -5.65 -0.51
C LYS A 79 -4.01 -6.82 -0.82
N GLU A 80 -2.69 -6.59 -0.79
CA GLU A 80 -1.69 -7.57 -1.26
C GLU A 80 -0.60 -7.92 -0.24
N GLU A 81 -0.48 -7.19 0.86
CA GLU A 81 0.55 -7.42 1.87
C GLU A 81 0.10 -7.12 3.29
N ILE A 82 0.68 -7.85 4.25
CA ILE A 82 0.69 -7.53 5.68
C ILE A 82 2.14 -7.22 6.03
N VAL A 83 2.36 -6.11 6.74
CA VAL A 83 3.71 -5.68 7.13
C VAL A 83 3.76 -5.43 8.62
N PHE A 84 4.75 -6.03 9.29
CA PHE A 84 5.14 -5.72 10.66
C PHE A 84 6.44 -4.97 10.62
N HIS A 85 6.53 -3.81 11.27
CA HIS A 85 7.76 -3.03 11.27
C HIS A 85 8.07 -2.43 12.63
N ALA A 86 9.34 -2.16 12.85
CA ALA A 86 9.82 -1.60 14.10
C ALA A 86 10.91 -0.57 13.86
N THR A 87 10.87 0.46 14.70
CA THR A 87 11.83 1.56 14.76
C THR A 87 12.44 1.58 16.14
N VAL A 88 13.76 1.46 16.25
CA VAL A 88 14.50 1.41 17.52
C VAL A 88 15.86 2.06 17.41
N LEU A 89 16.56 2.27 18.52
CA LEU A 89 18.00 2.55 18.46
C LEU A 89 18.73 1.35 17.83
N LYS A 90 19.76 1.62 17.03
CA LYS A 90 20.48 0.58 16.24
C LYS A 90 21.06 -0.58 17.06
N GLU A 91 21.43 -0.32 18.33
CA GLU A 91 21.89 -1.35 19.27
C GLU A 91 20.81 -2.36 19.66
N ASP A 92 19.55 -1.95 19.64
CA ASP A 92 18.40 -2.80 19.97
C ASP A 92 17.73 -3.44 18.74
N LEU A 93 18.22 -3.17 17.54
CA LEU A 93 17.66 -3.67 16.28
C LEU A 93 17.50 -5.21 16.26
N SER A 94 18.45 -5.95 16.86
CA SER A 94 18.36 -7.41 16.92
C SER A 94 17.22 -7.90 17.80
N LYS A 95 16.84 -7.13 18.84
CA LYS A 95 15.70 -7.45 19.71
C LYS A 95 14.39 -7.18 18.97
N ALA A 96 14.29 -6.02 18.29
CA ALA A 96 13.14 -5.68 17.46
C ALA A 96 12.92 -6.71 16.34
N ALA A 97 13.96 -7.01 15.56
CA ALA A 97 13.90 -8.02 14.52
C ALA A 97 13.44 -9.40 15.06
N SER A 98 14.00 -9.85 16.20
CA SER A 98 13.59 -11.11 16.82
C SER A 98 12.10 -11.11 17.24
N LEU A 99 11.59 -9.96 17.68
CA LEU A 99 10.16 -9.84 18.02
C LEU A 99 9.28 -9.96 16.77
N LEU A 100 9.63 -9.30 15.64
CA LEU A 100 8.84 -9.41 14.41
C LEU A 100 8.76 -10.88 13.92
N PHE A 101 9.88 -11.61 13.96
CA PHE A 101 9.87 -13.04 13.63
C PHE A 101 9.04 -13.86 14.61
N GLU A 102 9.15 -13.59 15.91
CA GLU A 102 8.36 -14.30 16.94
C GLU A 102 6.85 -14.07 16.73
N LEU A 103 6.43 -12.85 16.41
CA LEU A 103 5.03 -12.55 16.10
C LEU A 103 4.55 -13.36 14.89
N ALA A 104 5.31 -13.39 13.82
CA ALA A 104 4.92 -14.10 12.60
C ALA A 104 4.89 -15.62 12.72
N THR A 105 5.70 -16.21 13.64
CA THR A 105 5.86 -17.67 13.73
C THR A 105 5.26 -18.32 14.96
N SER A 106 4.92 -17.53 15.99
CA SER A 106 4.59 -18.07 17.32
C SER A 106 3.38 -17.40 17.95
N ALA A 107 2.59 -16.65 17.19
CA ALA A 107 1.34 -16.05 17.66
C ALA A 107 0.36 -17.13 18.12
N THR A 108 -0.33 -16.90 19.25
CA THR A 108 -1.23 -17.88 19.88
C THR A 108 -2.70 -17.56 19.71
N PHE A 109 -3.03 -16.33 19.36
CA PHE A 109 -4.40 -15.85 19.15
C PHE A 109 -5.35 -16.26 20.31
N PRO A 110 -5.16 -15.71 21.52
CA PRO A 110 -5.98 -16.12 22.68
C PRO A 110 -7.45 -15.76 22.46
N GLU A 111 -8.38 -16.70 22.65
CA GLU A 111 -9.81 -16.54 22.39
C GLU A 111 -10.40 -15.30 23.08
N LYS A 112 -10.03 -15.05 24.33
CA LYS A 112 -10.48 -13.87 25.08
C LYS A 112 -10.07 -12.56 24.41
N GLU A 113 -8.88 -12.50 23.82
CA GLU A 113 -8.40 -11.31 23.10
C GLU A 113 -9.08 -11.21 21.73
N ILE A 114 -9.33 -12.31 21.03
CA ILE A 114 -10.11 -12.34 19.79
C ILE A 114 -11.47 -11.69 20.00
N GLU A 115 -12.23 -12.11 21.05
CA GLU A 115 -13.56 -11.57 21.28
C GLU A 115 -13.55 -10.07 21.60
N LYS A 116 -12.52 -9.56 22.26
CA LYS A 116 -12.36 -8.12 22.48
C LYS A 116 -12.07 -7.38 21.17
N GLU A 117 -11.13 -7.91 20.37
CA GLU A 117 -10.73 -7.26 19.11
C GLU A 117 -11.84 -7.26 18.07
N LYS A 118 -12.76 -8.22 18.09
CA LYS A 118 -13.98 -8.15 17.24
C LYS A 118 -14.75 -6.86 17.47
N GLY A 119 -14.90 -6.44 18.72
CA GLY A 119 -15.54 -5.15 19.05
C GLY A 119 -14.76 -3.98 18.46
N VAL A 120 -13.45 -3.94 18.67
CA VAL A 120 -12.56 -2.86 18.18
C VAL A 120 -12.64 -2.73 16.66
N VAL A 121 -12.51 -3.84 15.93
CA VAL A 121 -12.56 -3.81 14.44
C VAL A 121 -13.96 -3.46 13.94
N ILE A 122 -15.04 -3.87 14.62
CA ILE A 122 -16.38 -3.46 14.23
C ILE A 122 -16.59 -1.96 14.45
N ASP A 123 -16.06 -1.39 15.52
CA ASP A 123 -16.12 0.06 15.78
C ASP A 123 -15.30 0.82 14.73
N GLU A 124 -14.15 0.29 14.32
CA GLU A 124 -13.36 0.85 13.22
C GLU A 124 -14.12 0.82 11.88
N ILE A 125 -14.74 -0.31 11.52
CA ILE A 125 -15.61 -0.42 10.34
C ILE A 125 -16.73 0.66 10.37
N ASN A 126 -17.33 0.90 11.51
CA ASN A 126 -18.35 1.92 11.64
C ASN A 126 -17.78 3.33 11.51
N SER A 127 -16.63 3.60 12.12
CA SER A 127 -15.91 4.88 12.00
C SER A 127 -15.59 5.23 10.54
N TYR A 128 -15.10 4.26 9.76
CA TYR A 128 -14.85 4.44 8.32
C TYR A 128 -16.14 4.76 7.54
N LYS A 129 -17.25 4.07 7.85
CA LYS A 129 -18.57 4.36 7.23
C LYS A 129 -19.12 5.74 7.58
N ASP A 130 -18.77 6.24 8.75
CA ASP A 130 -19.15 7.58 9.22
C ASP A 130 -18.25 8.69 8.65
N SER A 131 -17.15 8.32 7.98
CA SER A 131 -16.25 9.22 7.24
C SER A 131 -16.51 9.14 5.73
N PRO A 132 -17.32 10.03 5.14
CA PRO A 132 -17.70 9.94 3.73
C PRO A 132 -16.53 10.00 2.75
N SER A 133 -15.45 10.68 3.13
CA SER A 133 -14.22 10.79 2.32
C SER A 133 -13.41 9.49 2.27
N GLU A 134 -13.52 8.63 3.29
CA GLU A 134 -12.87 7.32 3.35
C GLU A 134 -13.78 6.23 2.78
N ASP A 135 -15.06 6.18 3.22
CA ASP A 135 -16.04 5.19 2.73
C ASP A 135 -16.23 5.25 1.20
N ILE A 136 -16.12 6.43 0.58
CA ILE A 136 -16.28 6.55 -0.88
C ILE A 136 -15.19 5.82 -1.66
N TYR A 137 -13.97 5.76 -1.15
CA TYR A 137 -12.86 5.02 -1.77
C TYR A 137 -13.10 3.52 -1.74
N ASP A 138 -13.43 2.97 -0.59
CA ASP A 138 -13.71 1.55 -0.41
C ASP A 138 -14.88 1.13 -1.30
N ARG A 139 -15.95 1.94 -1.35
CA ARG A 139 -17.10 1.68 -2.21
C ARG A 139 -16.79 1.78 -3.69
N PHE A 140 -15.94 2.72 -4.07
CA PHE A 140 -15.48 2.84 -5.46
C PHE A 140 -14.68 1.60 -5.88
N GLU A 141 -13.73 1.14 -5.05
CA GLU A 141 -12.96 -0.08 -5.31
C GLU A 141 -13.84 -1.33 -5.34
N GLU A 142 -14.77 -1.50 -4.38
CA GLU A 142 -15.72 -2.62 -4.37
C GLU A 142 -16.50 -2.72 -5.70
N MET A 143 -16.97 -1.58 -6.20
CA MET A 143 -17.75 -1.53 -7.44
C MET A 143 -16.89 -1.71 -8.68
N LEU A 144 -15.72 -1.07 -8.74
CA LEU A 144 -14.78 -1.16 -9.87
C LEU A 144 -14.29 -2.59 -10.05
N PHE A 145 -13.94 -3.25 -8.95
CA PHE A 145 -13.40 -4.61 -8.93
C PHE A 145 -14.45 -5.69 -8.65
N GLU A 146 -15.73 -5.42 -8.85
CA GLU A 146 -16.78 -6.40 -8.60
C GLU A 146 -16.53 -7.72 -9.36
N GLY A 147 -16.50 -8.83 -8.63
CA GLY A 147 -16.14 -10.16 -9.15
C GLY A 147 -14.64 -10.48 -9.15
N HIS A 148 -13.79 -9.53 -8.81
CA HIS A 148 -12.35 -9.71 -8.66
C HIS A 148 -11.96 -9.74 -7.18
N PRO A 149 -10.91 -10.48 -6.74
CA PRO A 149 -10.48 -10.51 -5.34
C PRO A 149 -10.16 -9.15 -4.71
N LEU A 150 -9.76 -8.15 -5.51
CA LEU A 150 -9.52 -6.78 -5.04
C LEU A 150 -10.79 -6.04 -4.60
N SER A 151 -12.00 -6.53 -4.91
CA SER A 151 -13.24 -5.93 -4.42
C SER A 151 -13.45 -6.10 -2.91
N ARG A 152 -12.71 -6.99 -2.24
CA ARG A 152 -12.85 -7.23 -0.81
C ARG A 152 -12.37 -6.02 0.00
N PRO A 153 -13.20 -5.47 0.91
CA PRO A 153 -12.78 -4.38 1.78
C PRO A 153 -11.66 -4.84 2.73
N ILE A 154 -10.72 -3.95 3.05
CA ILE A 154 -9.59 -4.28 3.93
C ILE A 154 -10.09 -4.69 5.32
N LEU A 155 -11.00 -3.94 5.88
CA LEU A 155 -11.58 -4.20 7.22
C LEU A 155 -12.55 -5.38 7.22
N GLY A 156 -12.94 -5.90 6.07
CA GLY A 156 -14.03 -6.87 5.97
C GLY A 156 -15.39 -6.25 6.27
N THR A 157 -16.29 -7.08 6.81
CA THR A 157 -17.61 -6.64 7.24
C THR A 157 -17.87 -7.03 8.70
N ALA A 158 -18.71 -6.29 9.41
CA ALA A 158 -19.10 -6.64 10.78
C ALA A 158 -19.66 -8.08 10.90
N ALA A 159 -20.34 -8.56 9.85
CA ALA A 159 -20.88 -9.92 9.82
C ALA A 159 -19.78 -10.98 9.61
N SER A 160 -18.76 -10.70 8.80
CA SER A 160 -17.63 -11.62 8.59
C SER A 160 -16.69 -11.65 9.79
N VAL A 161 -16.33 -10.48 10.35
CA VAL A 161 -15.44 -10.36 11.51
C VAL A 161 -16.00 -11.13 12.73
N LYS A 162 -17.31 -11.07 12.98
CA LYS A 162 -17.95 -11.83 14.07
C LYS A 162 -17.74 -13.34 13.97
N LYS A 163 -17.54 -13.87 12.77
CA LYS A 163 -17.41 -15.32 12.52
C LYS A 163 -15.98 -15.81 12.57
N ILE A 164 -14.98 -14.93 12.48
CA ILE A 164 -13.57 -15.30 12.57
C ILE A 164 -13.28 -15.91 13.95
N ASP A 165 -12.67 -17.07 13.97
CA ASP A 165 -12.28 -17.77 15.18
C ASP A 165 -10.76 -18.05 15.22
N ARG A 166 -10.30 -18.58 16.34
CA ARG A 166 -8.89 -18.92 16.55
C ARG A 166 -8.37 -19.94 15.53
N ALA A 167 -9.19 -20.95 15.22
CA ALA A 167 -8.79 -21.99 14.29
C ALA A 167 -8.56 -21.44 12.89
N GLU A 168 -9.40 -20.50 12.47
CA GLU A 168 -9.28 -19.83 11.17
C GLU A 168 -8.03 -18.92 11.11
N LEU A 169 -7.74 -18.15 12.17
CA LEU A 169 -6.52 -17.33 12.28
C LEU A 169 -5.25 -18.18 12.20
N MET A 170 -5.21 -19.30 12.94
CA MET A 170 -4.09 -20.25 12.92
C MET A 170 -3.91 -20.87 11.54
N ARG A 171 -5.01 -21.23 10.86
CA ARG A 171 -4.98 -21.78 9.50
C ARG A 171 -4.48 -20.73 8.51
N PHE A 172 -5.01 -19.50 8.55
CA PHE A 172 -4.60 -18.42 7.67
C PHE A 172 -3.11 -18.11 7.80
N THR A 173 -2.63 -17.91 9.02
CA THR A 173 -1.20 -17.66 9.26
C THR A 173 -0.34 -18.85 8.89
N GLY A 174 -0.76 -20.08 9.18
CA GLY A 174 -0.05 -21.30 8.80
C GLY A 174 0.10 -21.47 7.29
N GLU A 175 -0.93 -21.10 6.51
CA GLU A 175 -0.90 -21.17 5.04
C GLU A 175 -0.13 -20.02 4.38
N LYS A 176 -0.24 -18.81 4.93
CA LYS A 176 0.26 -17.58 4.26
C LYS A 176 1.63 -17.13 4.77
N PHE A 177 1.96 -17.34 6.05
CA PHE A 177 3.18 -16.85 6.67
C PHE A 177 4.36 -17.81 6.47
N THR A 178 4.61 -18.16 5.22
CA THR A 178 5.73 -19.02 4.82
C THR A 178 6.95 -18.20 4.40
N PRO A 179 8.17 -18.67 4.62
CA PRO A 179 9.38 -17.91 4.25
C PRO A 179 9.43 -17.45 2.80
N SER A 180 8.94 -18.26 1.85
CA SER A 180 8.89 -17.91 0.43
C SER A 180 7.93 -16.76 0.11
N ASN A 181 6.95 -16.50 0.98
CA ASN A 181 6.04 -15.36 0.91
C ASN A 181 6.53 -14.14 1.69
N MET A 182 7.70 -14.21 2.33
CA MET A 182 8.20 -13.15 3.21
C MET A 182 9.42 -12.44 2.61
N ALA A 183 9.53 -11.17 2.97
CA ALA A 183 10.73 -10.36 2.76
C ALA A 183 11.08 -9.65 4.07
N PHE A 184 12.35 -9.73 4.48
CA PHE A 184 12.83 -9.01 5.66
C PHE A 184 13.81 -7.93 5.27
N THR A 185 13.57 -6.71 5.72
CA THR A 185 14.38 -5.54 5.36
C THR A 185 14.90 -4.82 6.59
N VAL A 186 16.08 -4.22 6.42
CA VAL A 186 16.78 -3.50 7.49
C VAL A 186 17.46 -2.26 6.92
N VAL A 187 17.29 -1.12 7.62
CA VAL A 187 18.05 0.10 7.40
C VAL A 187 18.62 0.55 8.73
N ALA A 188 19.95 0.57 8.89
CA ALA A 188 20.61 1.02 10.12
C ALA A 188 22.09 1.38 9.85
N ASP A 189 22.67 2.22 10.68
CA ASP A 189 24.11 2.50 10.65
C ASP A 189 24.91 1.33 11.29
N ILE A 190 24.86 0.19 10.62
CA ILE A 190 25.58 -1.05 10.94
C ILE A 190 26.17 -1.56 9.62
N PRO A 191 27.39 -2.14 9.60
CA PRO A 191 27.93 -2.75 8.39
C PRO A 191 26.99 -3.78 7.78
N GLU A 192 26.73 -3.68 6.48
CA GLU A 192 25.72 -4.47 5.77
C GLU A 192 25.98 -5.98 5.88
N ARG A 193 27.23 -6.44 5.78
CA ARG A 193 27.58 -7.85 5.97
C ARG A 193 27.24 -8.38 7.37
N LEU A 194 27.33 -7.52 8.39
CA LEU A 194 26.96 -7.89 9.75
C LEU A 194 25.44 -8.00 9.89
N MET A 195 24.69 -7.08 9.31
CA MET A 195 23.23 -7.16 9.25
C MET A 195 22.78 -8.40 8.48
N GLU A 196 23.35 -8.65 7.30
CA GLU A 196 23.08 -9.86 6.53
C GLU A 196 23.26 -11.14 7.36
N GLY A 197 24.41 -11.29 8.04
CA GLY A 197 24.67 -12.42 8.90
C GLY A 197 23.67 -12.59 10.04
N ARG A 198 23.16 -11.46 10.60
CA ARG A 198 22.11 -11.48 11.64
C ARG A 198 20.75 -11.93 11.05
N VAL A 199 20.38 -11.41 9.88
CA VAL A 199 19.14 -11.80 9.20
C VAL A 199 19.12 -13.29 8.87
N ARG A 200 20.22 -13.84 8.32
CA ARG A 200 20.33 -15.27 8.02
C ARG A 200 20.15 -16.13 9.27
N ARG A 201 20.84 -15.80 10.37
CA ARG A 201 20.67 -16.51 11.66
C ARG A 201 19.27 -16.41 12.24
N LEU A 202 18.60 -15.27 12.09
CA LEU A 202 17.20 -15.14 12.53
C LEU A 202 16.29 -16.05 11.71
N ALA A 203 16.43 -16.06 10.39
CA ALA A 203 15.66 -16.92 9.51
C ALA A 203 15.84 -18.41 9.85
N GLU A 204 17.09 -18.85 10.00
CA GLU A 204 17.42 -20.24 10.40
C GLU A 204 16.82 -20.61 11.77
N ARG A 205 16.84 -19.68 12.72
CA ARG A 205 16.29 -19.89 14.06
C ARG A 205 14.78 -20.04 14.08
N PHE A 206 14.06 -19.22 13.31
CA PHE A 206 12.60 -19.17 13.34
C PHE A 206 11.95 -20.10 12.30
N PHE A 207 12.70 -20.52 11.30
CA PHE A 207 12.26 -21.45 10.25
C PHE A 207 13.24 -22.62 10.07
N PRO A 208 13.54 -23.39 11.14
CA PRO A 208 14.59 -24.41 11.10
C PRO A 208 14.30 -25.54 10.11
N ASP A 209 13.04 -25.90 9.91
CA ASP A 209 12.58 -27.02 9.10
C ASP A 209 12.06 -26.61 7.71
N ALA A 210 12.14 -25.31 7.38
CA ALA A 210 11.65 -24.85 6.09
C ALA A 210 12.62 -25.28 4.98
N ALA A 211 12.16 -26.21 4.15
CA ALA A 211 12.86 -26.55 2.90
C ALA A 211 12.85 -25.31 1.96
N PRO A 212 13.92 -25.11 1.17
CA PRO A 212 13.89 -24.07 0.15
C PRO A 212 12.74 -24.34 -0.83
N ALA A 213 11.68 -23.57 -0.71
CA ALA A 213 10.61 -23.59 -1.69
C ALA A 213 11.12 -22.92 -2.97
N PRO A 214 10.72 -23.39 -4.18
CA PRO A 214 10.96 -22.65 -5.39
C PRO A 214 10.42 -21.21 -5.18
N ALA A 215 11.17 -20.22 -5.69
CA ALA A 215 10.73 -18.83 -5.60
C ALA A 215 9.29 -18.74 -6.09
N ALA A 216 8.39 -18.29 -5.24
CA ALA A 216 6.99 -18.17 -5.62
C ALA A 216 6.92 -17.24 -6.82
N LEU A 217 6.21 -17.65 -7.87
CA LEU A 217 5.96 -16.85 -9.07
C LEU A 217 5.39 -15.50 -8.64
N PHE A 218 5.85 -14.43 -9.28
CA PHE A 218 5.29 -13.12 -9.03
C PHE A 218 3.84 -13.08 -9.49
N ARG A 219 2.99 -12.47 -8.68
CA ARG A 219 1.59 -12.30 -8.97
C ARG A 219 1.43 -11.40 -10.21
N GLY A 220 0.58 -11.77 -11.15
CA GLY A 220 0.23 -10.92 -12.28
C GLY A 220 1.22 -10.87 -13.44
N GLU A 221 2.39 -11.53 -13.36
CA GLU A 221 3.39 -11.54 -14.44
C GLU A 221 2.83 -12.11 -15.76
N THR A 222 1.80 -12.95 -15.67
CA THR A 222 1.11 -13.57 -16.83
C THR A 222 -0.42 -13.36 -16.79
N ALA A 223 -0.93 -12.56 -15.85
CA ALA A 223 -2.36 -12.38 -15.68
C ALA A 223 -2.94 -11.44 -16.75
N GLU A 224 -4.08 -11.81 -17.30
CA GLU A 224 -4.85 -10.93 -18.16
C GLU A 224 -5.35 -9.73 -17.37
N ARG A 225 -5.22 -8.52 -17.94
CA ARG A 225 -5.63 -7.28 -17.27
C ARG A 225 -7.13 -7.29 -16.99
N PHE A 226 -7.50 -7.09 -15.73
CA PHE A 226 -8.91 -6.96 -15.35
C PHE A 226 -9.46 -5.61 -15.87
N PRO A 227 -10.52 -5.60 -16.69
CA PRO A 227 -11.01 -4.39 -17.33
C PRO A 227 -11.72 -3.42 -16.37
N GLY A 228 -12.14 -3.90 -15.20
CA GLY A 228 -12.98 -3.16 -14.27
C GLY A 228 -14.43 -3.06 -14.72
N LYS A 229 -15.34 -2.78 -13.78
CA LYS A 229 -16.73 -2.44 -14.08
C LYS A 229 -16.90 -0.94 -14.21
N LEU A 230 -17.68 -0.52 -15.20
CA LEU A 230 -18.04 0.89 -15.38
C LEU A 230 -19.34 1.21 -14.66
N PHE A 231 -19.38 2.35 -13.98
CA PHE A 231 -20.57 2.87 -13.31
C PHE A 231 -20.52 4.39 -13.21
N ASP A 232 -21.70 4.97 -13.08
CA ASP A 232 -21.89 6.39 -12.71
C ASP A 232 -23.03 6.41 -11.69
N LYS A 233 -22.69 6.62 -10.41
CA LYS A 233 -23.64 6.53 -9.29
C LYS A 233 -23.51 7.72 -8.35
N SER A 234 -24.69 8.17 -7.87
CA SER A 234 -24.80 9.13 -6.76
C SER A 234 -25.58 8.49 -5.63
N VAL A 235 -25.07 8.62 -4.41
CA VAL A 235 -25.69 8.10 -3.19
C VAL A 235 -25.91 9.26 -2.21
N ASN A 236 -27.14 9.42 -1.75
CA ASN A 236 -27.43 10.41 -0.74
C ASN A 236 -27.11 9.88 0.65
N LYS A 237 -25.99 10.33 1.23
CA LYS A 237 -25.54 10.03 2.59
C LYS A 237 -25.99 11.09 3.61
N ARG A 238 -26.74 12.12 3.16
CA ARG A 238 -27.12 13.29 3.97
C ARG A 238 -25.91 14.08 4.50
N ASN A 239 -24.81 14.08 3.76
CA ASN A 239 -23.61 14.83 4.10
C ASN A 239 -23.82 16.35 3.85
N HIS A 240 -23.11 17.19 4.57
CA HIS A 240 -23.06 18.62 4.29
C HIS A 240 -22.31 18.93 3.00
N GLN A 241 -21.30 18.13 2.68
CA GLN A 241 -20.44 18.26 1.52
C GLN A 241 -20.68 17.13 0.52
N ALA A 242 -20.38 17.38 -0.75
CA ALA A 242 -20.27 16.34 -1.76
C ALA A 242 -18.84 15.79 -1.75
N ASN A 243 -18.72 14.45 -1.73
CA ASN A 243 -17.48 13.75 -2.00
C ASN A 243 -17.62 13.03 -3.35
N CYS A 244 -16.63 13.15 -4.20
CA CYS A 244 -16.65 12.59 -5.54
C CYS A 244 -15.34 11.86 -5.83
N VAL A 245 -15.45 10.66 -6.40
CA VAL A 245 -14.33 9.88 -6.93
C VAL A 245 -14.59 9.58 -8.40
N ILE A 246 -13.62 9.92 -9.25
CA ILE A 246 -13.66 9.70 -10.71
C ILE A 246 -12.39 8.95 -11.11
N GLY A 247 -12.52 7.84 -11.82
CA GLY A 247 -11.36 7.08 -12.28
C GLY A 247 -11.71 5.68 -12.75
N GLY A 248 -10.71 4.83 -12.83
CA GLY A 248 -10.89 3.49 -13.35
C GLY A 248 -9.63 2.63 -13.17
N THR A 249 -9.60 1.51 -13.86
CA THR A 249 -8.43 0.63 -13.87
C THR A 249 -7.23 1.32 -14.53
N ALA A 250 -6.06 1.01 -14.02
CA ALA A 250 -4.79 1.59 -14.44
C ALA A 250 -3.76 0.46 -14.72
N PRO A 251 -2.58 0.78 -15.26
CA PRO A 251 -1.53 -0.22 -15.46
C PRO A 251 -1.18 -0.96 -14.18
N SER A 252 -0.80 -2.23 -14.32
CA SER A 252 -0.35 -3.06 -13.22
C SER A 252 1.05 -2.67 -12.74
N LEU A 253 1.48 -3.27 -11.64
CA LEU A 253 2.81 -3.12 -11.09
C LEU A 253 3.92 -3.53 -12.09
N TYR A 254 3.63 -4.48 -12.99
CA TYR A 254 4.61 -5.03 -13.95
C TYR A 254 4.62 -4.31 -15.32
N ASP A 255 3.66 -3.44 -15.60
CA ASP A 255 3.60 -2.61 -16.81
C ASP A 255 4.58 -1.42 -16.72
N SER A 256 5.88 -1.67 -16.66
CA SER A 256 6.89 -0.72 -16.19
C SER A 256 6.85 0.67 -16.87
N ARG A 257 6.64 0.74 -18.20
CA ARG A 257 6.59 2.02 -18.93
C ARG A 257 5.28 2.75 -18.67
N GLU A 258 4.16 2.09 -18.83
CA GLU A 258 2.81 2.63 -18.63
C GLU A 258 2.60 3.01 -17.16
N ARG A 259 3.15 2.20 -16.24
CA ARG A 259 3.14 2.48 -14.81
C ARG A 259 3.85 3.78 -14.49
N MET A 260 5.07 3.98 -14.98
CA MET A 260 5.83 5.19 -14.69
C MET A 260 5.21 6.43 -15.33
N SER A 261 4.64 6.30 -16.52
CA SER A 261 3.88 7.36 -17.18
C SER A 261 2.63 7.74 -16.39
N THR A 262 1.94 6.76 -15.81
CA THR A 262 0.75 6.98 -14.96
C THR A 262 1.15 7.65 -13.64
N VAL A 263 2.26 7.24 -13.01
CA VAL A 263 2.80 7.91 -11.80
C VAL A 263 3.06 9.39 -12.09
N LEU A 264 3.76 9.70 -13.20
CA LEU A 264 4.05 11.08 -13.56
C LEU A 264 2.77 11.87 -13.91
N LEU A 265 1.83 11.25 -14.64
CA LEU A 265 0.52 11.84 -14.94
C LEU A 265 -0.24 12.23 -13.67
N CYS A 266 -0.40 11.29 -12.72
CA CYS A 266 -1.13 11.55 -11.48
C CYS A 266 -0.45 12.65 -10.66
N ASN A 267 0.89 12.67 -10.61
CA ASN A 267 1.64 13.73 -9.95
C ASN A 267 1.42 15.11 -10.59
N ILE A 268 1.39 15.20 -11.93
CA ILE A 268 1.09 16.42 -12.67
C ILE A 268 -0.35 16.87 -12.42
N LEU A 269 -1.30 15.94 -12.49
CA LEU A 269 -2.73 16.24 -12.49
C LEU A 269 -3.21 16.66 -11.10
N GLY A 270 -2.92 15.88 -10.06
CA GLY A 270 -3.40 16.12 -8.69
C GLY A 270 -2.46 15.60 -7.61
N GLY A 271 -1.13 15.63 -7.86
CA GLY A 271 -0.13 15.29 -6.84
C GLY A 271 -0.12 16.28 -5.67
N PRO A 272 0.67 16.01 -4.61
CA PRO A 272 0.59 16.72 -3.32
C PRO A 272 1.00 18.20 -3.37
N ALA A 273 1.64 18.62 -4.45
CA ALA A 273 2.08 19.99 -4.58
C ALA A 273 0.96 20.94 -5.01
N SER A 274 0.93 22.15 -4.46
CA SER A 274 -0.09 23.18 -4.77
C SER A 274 -0.12 23.62 -6.25
N ASN A 275 0.98 23.41 -6.98
CA ASN A 275 1.10 23.70 -8.40
C ASN A 275 0.62 22.57 -9.32
N SER A 276 0.14 21.44 -8.78
CA SER A 276 -0.52 20.42 -9.59
C SER A 276 -1.76 21.00 -10.26
N VAL A 277 -2.10 20.46 -11.43
CA VAL A 277 -3.12 21.07 -12.32
C VAL A 277 -4.45 21.30 -11.60
N LEU A 278 -4.99 20.26 -10.96
CA LEU A 278 -6.29 20.33 -10.28
C LEU A 278 -6.25 21.21 -9.02
N ASN A 279 -5.20 21.13 -8.21
CA ASN A 279 -5.05 22.03 -7.06
C ASN A 279 -5.02 23.49 -7.52
N SER A 280 -4.24 23.80 -8.56
CA SER A 280 -4.15 25.16 -9.10
C SER A 280 -5.48 25.69 -9.61
N VAL A 281 -6.26 24.87 -10.35
CA VAL A 281 -7.49 25.36 -11.00
C VAL A 281 -8.71 25.27 -10.10
N LEU A 282 -8.85 24.24 -9.27
CA LEU A 282 -10.03 24.05 -8.43
C LEU A 282 -9.91 24.77 -7.09
N ARG A 283 -8.74 24.67 -6.45
CA ARG A 283 -8.53 25.23 -5.12
C ARG A 283 -7.99 26.65 -5.18
N GLU A 284 -6.81 26.86 -5.76
CA GLU A 284 -6.09 28.14 -5.66
C GLU A 284 -6.79 29.25 -6.45
N LYS A 285 -7.24 28.97 -7.69
CA LYS A 285 -7.85 30.00 -8.56
C LYS A 285 -9.35 30.20 -8.33
N ASN A 286 -10.07 29.13 -8.01
CA ASN A 286 -11.53 29.18 -7.96
C ASN A 286 -12.12 28.95 -6.59
N GLY A 287 -11.37 28.44 -5.61
CA GLY A 287 -11.87 28.18 -4.23
C GLY A 287 -13.06 27.21 -4.18
N LEU A 288 -13.13 26.24 -5.10
CA LEU A 288 -14.30 25.36 -5.27
C LEU A 288 -14.22 24.10 -4.41
N VAL A 289 -13.02 23.69 -4.00
CA VAL A 289 -12.79 22.43 -3.28
C VAL A 289 -11.99 22.65 -2.00
N TYR A 290 -12.24 21.84 -1.00
CA TYR A 290 -11.43 21.77 0.22
C TYR A 290 -10.13 21.03 -0.01
N GLY A 291 -10.19 19.96 -0.81
CA GLY A 291 -9.05 19.19 -1.28
C GLY A 291 -9.38 18.48 -2.58
N VAL A 292 -8.37 18.27 -3.40
CA VAL A 292 -8.42 17.45 -4.61
C VAL A 292 -7.10 16.72 -4.75
N GLU A 293 -7.19 15.43 -5.04
CA GLU A 293 -6.03 14.56 -5.21
C GLU A 293 -6.22 13.68 -6.45
N CYS A 294 -5.13 13.35 -7.12
CA CYS A 294 -5.07 12.29 -8.11
C CYS A 294 -4.09 11.23 -7.62
N SER A 295 -4.60 10.08 -7.27
CA SER A 295 -3.82 8.96 -6.74
C SER A 295 -3.78 7.79 -7.72
N TYR A 296 -2.72 6.97 -7.62
CA TYR A 296 -2.55 5.76 -8.39
C TYR A 296 -2.02 4.64 -7.51
N THR A 297 -2.84 3.64 -7.28
CA THR A 297 -2.47 2.42 -6.54
C THR A 297 -2.20 1.29 -7.54
N GLN A 298 -1.06 0.63 -7.36
CA GLN A 298 -0.56 -0.43 -8.23
C GLN A 298 -0.78 -1.78 -7.55
N TYR A 299 -1.46 -2.68 -8.26
CA TYR A 299 -1.63 -4.08 -7.88
C TYR A 299 -0.86 -4.98 -8.85
N ALA A 300 -0.69 -6.24 -8.49
CA ALA A 300 0.12 -7.17 -9.26
C ALA A 300 -0.41 -7.41 -10.68
N ASP A 301 -1.71 -7.44 -10.89
CA ASP A 301 -2.37 -7.76 -12.17
C ASP A 301 -3.17 -6.60 -12.77
N THR A 302 -3.31 -5.51 -12.04
CA THR A 302 -4.02 -4.30 -12.47
C THR A 302 -3.55 -3.10 -11.63
N GLY A 303 -4.18 -1.97 -11.80
CA GLY A 303 -4.05 -0.80 -10.93
C GLY A 303 -5.37 -0.05 -10.87
N ILE A 304 -5.44 0.94 -10.01
CA ILE A 304 -6.53 1.89 -9.92
C ILE A 304 -5.95 3.31 -9.88
N ALA A 305 -6.44 4.19 -10.76
CA ALA A 305 -6.12 5.60 -10.67
C ALA A 305 -7.40 6.41 -10.59
N VAL A 306 -7.45 7.30 -9.62
CA VAL A 306 -8.65 8.07 -9.30
C VAL A 306 -8.32 9.52 -8.98
N ILE A 307 -9.26 10.39 -9.30
CA ILE A 307 -9.33 11.77 -8.83
C ILE A 307 -10.40 11.81 -7.75
N SER A 308 -10.03 12.25 -6.56
CA SER A 308 -10.96 12.46 -5.44
C SER A 308 -11.05 13.92 -5.08
N LEU A 309 -12.23 14.38 -4.72
CA LEU A 309 -12.46 15.75 -4.27
C LEU A 309 -13.59 15.84 -3.25
N GLY A 310 -13.48 16.85 -2.38
CA GLY A 310 -14.53 17.28 -1.48
C GLY A 310 -14.90 18.75 -1.76
N CYS A 311 -16.18 19.04 -1.96
CA CYS A 311 -16.67 20.39 -2.25
C CYS A 311 -18.08 20.62 -1.73
N ASP A 312 -18.56 21.87 -1.79
CA ASP A 312 -19.97 22.15 -1.60
C ASP A 312 -20.80 21.49 -2.71
N ARG A 313 -21.99 20.98 -2.35
CA ARG A 313 -22.89 20.30 -3.32
C ARG A 313 -23.20 21.14 -4.56
N SER A 314 -23.37 22.44 -4.38
CA SER A 314 -23.63 23.39 -5.47
C SER A 314 -22.46 23.57 -6.45
N ASN A 315 -21.26 23.23 -6.03
CA ASN A 315 -20.04 23.36 -6.83
C ASN A 315 -19.67 22.08 -7.59
N LEU A 316 -20.30 20.94 -7.29
CA LEU A 316 -19.88 19.63 -7.81
C LEU A 316 -19.85 19.59 -9.34
N ASP A 317 -20.93 19.98 -10.01
CA ASP A 317 -21.00 19.92 -11.48
C ASP A 317 -19.94 20.83 -12.14
N ARG A 318 -19.66 21.98 -11.53
CA ARG A 318 -18.60 22.88 -11.98
C ARG A 318 -17.22 22.26 -11.79
N CYS A 319 -16.98 21.59 -10.65
CA CYS A 319 -15.72 20.89 -10.40
C CYS A 319 -15.50 19.77 -11.43
N VAL A 320 -16.51 18.92 -11.66
CA VAL A 320 -16.46 17.82 -12.63
C VAL A 320 -16.17 18.36 -14.04
N SER A 321 -16.86 19.43 -14.46
CA SER A 321 -16.64 20.06 -15.77
C SER A 321 -15.21 20.59 -15.95
N ILE A 322 -14.62 21.16 -14.90
CA ILE A 322 -13.22 21.63 -14.92
C ILE A 322 -12.27 20.44 -15.00
N ILE A 323 -12.51 19.37 -14.24
CA ILE A 323 -11.71 18.13 -14.28
C ILE A 323 -11.72 17.54 -15.69
N ASP A 324 -12.90 17.38 -16.29
CA ASP A 324 -13.06 16.85 -17.65
C ASP A 324 -12.28 17.67 -18.67
N LYS A 325 -12.31 19.00 -18.54
CA LYS A 325 -11.56 19.92 -19.41
C LYS A 325 -10.05 19.75 -19.28
N GLU A 326 -9.54 19.64 -18.06
CA GLU A 326 -8.09 19.47 -17.85
C GLU A 326 -7.61 18.06 -18.28
N ILE A 327 -8.41 17.02 -18.06
CA ILE A 327 -8.15 15.68 -18.60
C ILE A 327 -8.09 15.71 -20.12
N LEU A 328 -9.11 16.29 -20.78
CA LEU A 328 -9.16 16.39 -22.24
C LEU A 328 -7.95 17.15 -22.80
N ARG A 329 -7.51 18.19 -22.11
CA ARG A 329 -6.31 18.94 -22.49
C ARG A 329 -5.06 18.06 -22.44
N LEU A 330 -4.89 17.24 -21.40
CA LEU A 330 -3.77 16.31 -21.29
C LEU A 330 -3.83 15.17 -22.32
N GLN A 331 -5.03 14.80 -22.79
CA GLN A 331 -5.24 13.79 -23.83
C GLN A 331 -4.98 14.29 -25.24
N THR A 332 -5.16 15.60 -25.50
CA THR A 332 -5.15 16.16 -26.86
C THR A 332 -3.96 17.07 -27.14
N SER A 333 -3.24 17.50 -26.11
CA SER A 333 -2.13 18.44 -26.25
C SER A 333 -0.92 17.99 -25.45
N PRO A 334 0.19 17.66 -26.11
CA PRO A 334 1.40 17.24 -25.41
C PRO A 334 1.94 18.37 -24.52
N LEU A 335 2.50 17.98 -23.38
CA LEU A 335 3.16 18.94 -22.49
C LEU A 335 4.42 19.50 -23.16
N SER A 336 4.63 20.82 -23.02
CA SER A 336 5.85 21.45 -23.52
C SER A 336 7.12 20.87 -22.87
N PRO A 337 8.28 20.91 -23.56
CA PRO A 337 9.55 20.43 -23.00
C PRO A 337 9.89 21.04 -21.63
N ALA A 338 9.58 22.33 -21.44
CA ALA A 338 9.81 23.02 -20.16
C ALA A 338 8.91 22.44 -19.03
N ARG A 339 7.64 22.18 -19.32
CA ARG A 339 6.70 21.56 -18.36
C ARG A 339 7.09 20.12 -18.03
N MET A 340 7.49 19.33 -19.03
CA MET A 340 7.98 17.97 -18.82
C MET A 340 9.23 17.95 -17.94
N LYS A 341 10.19 18.83 -18.21
CA LYS A 341 11.40 18.97 -17.38
C LYS A 341 11.06 19.33 -15.94
N ALA A 342 10.14 20.26 -15.72
CA ALA A 342 9.70 20.67 -14.40
C ALA A 342 8.97 19.54 -13.66
N ALA A 343 8.06 18.81 -14.33
CA ALA A 343 7.32 17.69 -13.74
C ALA A 343 8.23 16.53 -13.32
N ARG A 344 9.17 16.13 -14.17
CA ARG A 344 10.17 15.11 -13.83
C ARG A 344 11.04 15.54 -12.64
N LYS A 345 11.54 16.77 -12.64
CA LYS A 345 12.34 17.33 -11.54
C LYS A 345 11.55 17.32 -10.22
N GLN A 346 10.27 17.71 -10.27
CA GLN A 346 9.39 17.70 -9.10
C GLN A 346 9.20 16.28 -8.55
N LEU A 347 8.87 15.31 -9.40
CA LEU A 347 8.70 13.91 -9.00
C LEU A 347 10.00 13.34 -8.42
N LEU A 348 11.14 13.55 -9.07
CA LEU A 348 12.45 13.10 -8.58
C LEU A 348 12.81 13.73 -7.24
N GLY A 349 12.49 15.02 -7.03
CA GLY A 349 12.69 15.67 -5.74
C GLY A 349 11.83 15.07 -4.63
N GLN A 350 10.56 14.79 -4.91
CA GLN A 350 9.65 14.13 -3.97
C GLN A 350 10.12 12.72 -3.61
N LEU A 351 10.55 11.94 -4.61
CA LEU A 351 11.11 10.60 -4.39
C LEU A 351 12.40 10.64 -3.55
N ALA A 352 13.29 11.60 -3.82
CA ALA A 352 14.51 11.76 -3.05
C ALA A 352 14.24 12.14 -1.59
N ILE A 353 13.33 13.08 -1.34
CA ILE A 353 12.92 13.47 0.01
C ILE A 353 12.28 12.27 0.75
N SER A 354 11.40 11.53 0.08
CA SER A 354 10.78 10.33 0.66
C SER A 354 11.82 9.25 0.97
N SER A 355 12.81 9.06 0.10
CA SER A 355 13.87 8.06 0.28
C SER A 355 14.95 8.46 1.29
N ASP A 356 14.94 9.69 1.81
CA ASP A 356 15.83 10.10 2.93
C ASP A 356 15.30 9.59 4.29
N ASN A 357 14.03 9.23 4.36
CA ASN A 357 13.44 8.59 5.55
C ASN A 357 13.78 7.10 5.58
N GLY A 358 14.48 6.65 6.63
CA GLY A 358 14.94 5.26 6.77
C GLY A 358 13.81 4.24 6.90
N GLU A 359 12.69 4.59 7.52
CA GLU A 359 11.50 3.74 7.60
C GLU A 359 10.87 3.55 6.23
N THR A 360 10.64 4.64 5.50
CA THR A 360 10.12 4.60 4.13
C THR A 360 11.00 3.76 3.22
N GLN A 361 12.34 3.89 3.34
CA GLN A 361 13.27 3.01 2.62
C GLN A 361 13.08 1.54 2.98
N CYS A 362 12.99 1.24 4.28
CA CYS A 362 12.83 -0.12 4.78
C CYS A 362 11.56 -0.77 4.22
N LEU A 363 10.42 -0.09 4.31
CA LEU A 363 9.12 -0.56 3.80
C LEU A 363 9.13 -0.70 2.26
N SER A 364 9.67 0.28 1.55
CA SER A 364 9.78 0.26 0.08
C SER A 364 10.63 -0.91 -0.43
N MET A 365 11.74 -1.23 0.26
CA MET A 365 12.57 -2.38 -0.07
C MET A 365 11.78 -3.70 0.11
N GLY A 366 10.99 -3.84 1.17
CA GLY A 366 10.14 -5.00 1.42
C GLY A 366 9.14 -5.22 0.28
N LYS A 367 8.40 -4.17 -0.08
CA LYS A 367 7.47 -4.19 -1.21
C LYS A 367 8.16 -4.57 -2.52
N SER A 368 9.34 -4.00 -2.79
CA SER A 368 10.11 -4.30 -4.01
C SER A 368 10.57 -5.77 -4.07
N LEU A 369 11.04 -6.32 -2.94
CA LEU A 369 11.42 -7.73 -2.86
C LEU A 369 10.24 -8.67 -3.08
N LEU A 370 9.06 -8.35 -2.52
CA LEU A 370 7.85 -9.15 -2.73
C LEU A 370 7.33 -9.06 -4.16
N ALA A 371 7.46 -7.89 -4.80
CA ALA A 371 6.97 -7.64 -6.14
C ALA A 371 7.91 -8.14 -7.24
N TYR A 372 9.20 -7.85 -7.12
CA TYR A 372 10.18 -8.04 -8.19
C TYR A 372 11.32 -9.01 -7.85
N GLY A 373 11.41 -9.45 -6.60
CA GLY A 373 12.54 -10.26 -6.11
C GLY A 373 13.84 -9.49 -5.92
N ASN A 374 13.87 -8.22 -6.28
CA ASN A 374 15.02 -7.33 -6.14
C ASN A 374 14.57 -5.93 -5.70
N VAL A 375 15.53 -5.08 -5.36
CA VAL A 375 15.30 -3.67 -5.02
C VAL A 375 15.94 -2.81 -6.09
N LEU A 376 15.15 -1.95 -6.74
CA LEU A 376 15.66 -0.98 -7.70
C LEU A 376 16.55 0.04 -7.02
N SER A 377 17.65 0.39 -7.64
CA SER A 377 18.50 1.48 -7.18
C SER A 377 17.86 2.85 -7.47
N ASP A 378 18.27 3.87 -6.72
CA ASP A 378 17.83 5.25 -6.97
C ASP A 378 18.18 5.69 -8.40
N GLY A 379 19.33 5.27 -8.93
CA GLY A 379 19.75 5.57 -10.31
C GLY A 379 18.87 4.90 -11.38
N GLU A 380 18.36 3.69 -11.14
CA GLU A 380 17.39 3.04 -12.03
C GLU A 380 16.05 3.78 -12.00
N THR A 381 15.58 4.16 -10.82
CA THR A 381 14.34 4.94 -10.67
C THR A 381 14.44 6.29 -11.40
N VAL A 382 15.57 7.00 -11.26
CA VAL A 382 15.83 8.26 -11.98
C VAL A 382 15.74 8.04 -13.49
N LYS A 383 16.40 7.02 -14.04
CA LYS A 383 16.34 6.69 -15.48
C LYS A 383 14.92 6.40 -15.95
N MET A 384 14.12 5.68 -15.14
CA MET A 384 12.73 5.38 -15.49
C MET A 384 11.88 6.65 -15.56
N VAL A 385 12.03 7.58 -14.62
CA VAL A 385 11.30 8.86 -14.64
C VAL A 385 11.75 9.74 -15.81
N GLU A 386 13.06 9.81 -16.08
CA GLU A 386 13.61 10.62 -17.18
C GLU A 386 13.22 10.09 -18.57
N ALA A 387 12.99 8.79 -18.69
CA ALA A 387 12.56 8.18 -19.95
C ALA A 387 11.12 8.47 -20.35
N VAL A 388 10.25 8.90 -19.42
CA VAL A 388 8.84 9.21 -19.72
C VAL A 388 8.76 10.42 -20.63
N THR A 389 8.14 10.29 -21.79
CA THR A 389 7.94 11.37 -22.78
C THR A 389 6.59 12.10 -22.59
N ALA A 390 6.40 13.23 -23.29
CA ALA A 390 5.10 13.92 -23.30
C ALA A 390 4.00 13.05 -23.92
N ASP A 391 4.34 12.27 -24.95
CA ASP A 391 3.42 11.34 -25.61
C ASP A 391 3.03 10.18 -24.68
N ASP A 392 3.95 9.71 -23.83
CA ASP A 392 3.65 8.69 -22.81
C ASP A 392 2.65 9.23 -21.77
N VAL A 393 2.79 10.49 -21.35
CA VAL A 393 1.82 11.14 -20.44
C VAL A 393 0.46 11.29 -21.09
N MET A 394 0.42 11.69 -22.37
CA MET A 394 -0.82 11.82 -23.15
C MET A 394 -1.50 10.46 -23.35
N ALA A 395 -0.73 9.42 -23.67
CA ALA A 395 -1.23 8.05 -23.78
C ALA A 395 -1.77 7.53 -22.44
N ALA A 396 -1.06 7.78 -21.33
CA ALA A 396 -1.52 7.43 -19.99
C ALA A 396 -2.83 8.16 -19.63
N ALA A 397 -2.95 9.47 -19.92
CA ALA A 397 -4.17 10.24 -19.70
C ALA A 397 -5.36 9.68 -20.50
N SER A 398 -5.12 9.25 -21.73
CA SER A 398 -6.15 8.64 -22.59
C SER A 398 -6.52 7.23 -22.11
N TYR A 399 -5.54 6.44 -21.65
CA TYR A 399 -5.76 5.09 -21.14
C TYR A 399 -6.51 5.11 -19.82
N VAL A 400 -6.08 5.91 -18.85
CA VAL A 400 -6.61 5.91 -17.48
C VAL A 400 -7.92 6.70 -17.37
N PHE A 401 -7.98 7.89 -17.97
CA PHE A 401 -9.09 8.84 -17.85
C PHE A 401 -9.92 8.99 -19.14
N GLY A 402 -9.85 8.03 -20.07
CA GLY A 402 -10.73 7.99 -21.23
C GLY A 402 -12.21 7.85 -20.82
N ARG A 403 -13.13 8.56 -21.50
CA ARG A 403 -14.57 8.58 -21.16
C ARG A 403 -15.21 7.20 -21.02
N GLN A 404 -14.77 6.22 -21.81
CA GLN A 404 -15.27 4.84 -21.79
C GLN A 404 -14.57 3.96 -20.75
N ARG A 405 -13.71 4.53 -19.91
CA ARG A 405 -12.90 3.80 -18.90
C ARG A 405 -13.06 4.35 -17.50
N CYS A 406 -13.66 5.53 -17.37
CA CYS A 406 -13.87 6.17 -16.07
C CYS A 406 -15.24 5.85 -15.49
N SER A 407 -15.23 5.44 -14.25
CA SER A 407 -16.39 5.37 -13.38
C SER A 407 -16.46 6.62 -12.50
N ARG A 408 -17.66 6.94 -12.03
CA ARG A 408 -17.88 8.03 -11.06
C ARG A 408 -18.76 7.55 -9.92
N LEU A 409 -18.34 7.90 -8.69
CA LEU A 409 -19.15 7.75 -7.48
C LEU A 409 -19.23 9.09 -6.78
N VAL A 410 -20.44 9.46 -6.37
CA VAL A 410 -20.71 10.68 -5.64
C VAL A 410 -21.47 10.36 -4.35
N PHE A 411 -21.00 10.88 -3.23
CA PHE A 411 -21.74 10.93 -1.96
C PHE A 411 -22.23 12.34 -1.72
N LEU A 412 -23.57 12.47 -1.52
CA LEU A 412 -24.28 13.73 -1.29
C LEU A 412 -24.86 13.79 0.12
#